data_81b90012e859e57830b964fc630603fc
#
_entry.id   81b90012e859e57830b964fc630603fc
#
_cell.length_a   1.000
_cell.length_b   1.000
_cell.length_c   1.000
_cell.angle_alpha   90.00
_cell.angle_beta   90.00
_cell.angle_gamma   90.00
#
_symmetry.space_group_name_H-M   'P 1'
#
loop_
_entity.id
_entity.type
_entity.pdbx_description
1 polymer ?
#
loop_
_entity_poly.entity_id
_entity_poly.type
_entity_poly.pdbx_seq_one_letter_code
_entity_poly.pdbx_strand_id
1 'polypeptide(L)'
;MSQLIPTFFVGDEYFIDEKVSFLKFTNEYKVYNEQGAQIGIIKQRMSGWHKALTLLINKAMMPFKLEITDANDQLQATISRGWTFWMSKITVTDPSGTEIGHITQKFKFFKPTFLINNPATGENIAQITGDWKAWNFDIKNPAGKEMGKISKKWAGAMKEIFTSADKYNVSIDPNYAENTNKVAIVATAITIDMVLKESK
;
A
#
# COMPACT_ATOMS: atom_id res chain seq x y z
N MET A 1 -6.67 23.81 10.35
CA MET A 1 -5.27 23.46 10.65
C MET A 1 -4.80 22.54 9.54
N SER A 2 -3.75 22.92 8.79
CA SER A 2 -3.14 22.03 7.81
C SER A 2 -2.52 20.86 8.57
N GLN A 3 -3.03 19.64 8.39
CA GLN A 3 -2.39 18.45 8.93
C GLN A 3 -1.02 18.32 8.27
N LEU A 4 0.03 18.35 9.07
CA LEU A 4 1.40 18.09 8.59
C LEU A 4 1.45 16.66 8.05
N ILE A 5 1.84 16.54 6.79
CA ILE A 5 2.04 15.22 6.17
C ILE A 5 3.22 14.55 6.87
N PRO A 6 3.08 13.27 7.27
CA PRO A 6 4.20 12.53 7.82
C PRO A 6 5.37 12.50 6.84
N THR A 7 6.58 12.71 7.34
CA THR A 7 7.81 12.85 6.52
C THR A 7 8.08 11.67 5.60
N PHE A 8 7.61 10.49 5.97
CA PHE A 8 7.66 9.29 5.14
C PHE A 8 6.98 9.49 3.78
N PHE A 9 5.88 10.26 3.70
CA PHE A 9 5.06 10.43 2.50
C PHE A 9 5.42 11.67 1.68
N VAL A 10 6.47 12.40 2.03
CA VAL A 10 6.93 13.59 1.30
C VAL A 10 7.61 13.22 -0.01
N GLY A 11 8.31 12.08 -0.07
CA GLY A 11 9.00 11.61 -1.26
C GLY A 11 8.07 11.26 -2.43
N ASP A 12 8.64 11.15 -3.62
CA ASP A 12 7.93 10.79 -4.85
C ASP A 12 8.28 9.39 -5.35
N GLU A 13 9.36 8.76 -4.83
CA GLU A 13 9.82 7.44 -5.21
C GLU A 13 9.97 6.54 -3.99
N TYR A 14 9.33 5.37 -4.04
CA TYR A 14 9.35 4.37 -2.99
C TYR A 14 9.73 3.01 -3.58
N PHE A 15 10.84 2.46 -3.13
CA PHE A 15 11.29 1.12 -3.50
C PHE A 15 10.96 0.16 -2.38
N ILE A 16 10.14 -0.84 -2.69
CA ILE A 16 9.61 -1.81 -1.74
C ILE A 16 10.32 -3.15 -1.93
N ASP A 17 10.93 -3.65 -0.87
CA ASP A 17 11.63 -4.93 -0.80
C ASP A 17 10.90 -5.88 0.12
N GLU A 18 10.30 -6.93 -0.44
CA GLU A 18 9.65 -7.97 0.33
C GLU A 18 10.70 -8.86 0.99
N LYS A 19 10.72 -8.85 2.31
CA LYS A 19 11.49 -9.82 3.08
C LYS A 19 10.67 -11.09 3.25
N VAL A 20 10.81 -12.04 2.31
CA VAL A 20 10.21 -13.36 2.44
C VAL A 20 10.88 -14.10 3.61
N SER A 21 10.22 -14.13 4.75
CA SER A 21 10.68 -14.92 5.88
C SER A 21 9.95 -16.26 5.87
N PHE A 22 10.62 -17.33 5.45
CA PHE A 22 10.10 -18.70 5.37
C PHE A 22 9.55 -19.26 6.70
N LEU A 23 9.85 -18.60 7.81
CA LEU A 23 9.51 -19.09 9.16
C LEU A 23 8.57 -18.15 9.95
N LYS A 24 8.15 -17.00 9.39
CA LYS A 24 7.28 -16.05 10.08
C LYS A 24 5.95 -15.92 9.34
N PHE A 25 4.86 -16.14 10.06
CA PHE A 25 3.48 -15.93 9.59
C PHE A 25 3.12 -14.44 9.35
N THR A 26 4.10 -13.53 9.37
CA THR A 26 3.92 -12.09 9.22
C THR A 26 4.82 -11.58 8.11
N ASN A 27 4.21 -10.91 7.13
CA ASN A 27 4.94 -10.25 6.05
C ASN A 27 5.59 -8.97 6.56
N GLU A 28 6.83 -8.73 6.16
CA GLU A 28 7.58 -7.50 6.43
C GLU A 28 8.20 -7.01 5.13
N TYR A 29 8.05 -5.72 4.85
CA TYR A 29 8.62 -5.07 3.68
C TYR A 29 9.46 -3.89 4.13
N LYS A 30 10.65 -3.76 3.58
CA LYS A 30 11.47 -2.57 3.74
C LYS A 30 11.17 -1.58 2.64
N VAL A 31 11.12 -0.30 2.99
CA VAL A 31 10.89 0.79 2.05
C VAL A 31 12.12 1.67 1.98
N TYR A 32 12.56 1.97 0.76
CA TYR A 32 13.73 2.78 0.48
C TYR A 32 13.34 3.96 -0.42
N ASN A 33 14.06 5.05 -0.33
CA ASN A 33 13.93 6.20 -1.24
C ASN A 33 14.80 6.03 -2.49
N GLU A 34 14.79 7.01 -3.38
CA GLU A 34 15.58 7.04 -4.62
C GLU A 34 17.10 7.01 -4.42
N GLN A 35 17.58 7.44 -3.23
CA GLN A 35 19.00 7.37 -2.84
C GLN A 35 19.39 6.01 -2.26
N GLY A 36 18.46 5.06 -2.15
CA GLY A 36 18.69 3.74 -1.55
C GLY A 36 18.74 3.75 -0.02
N ALA A 37 18.39 4.85 0.63
CA ALA A 37 18.28 4.92 2.08
C ALA A 37 16.97 4.28 2.53
N GLN A 38 17.02 3.41 3.55
CA GLN A 38 15.82 2.84 4.14
C GLN A 38 15.06 3.93 4.90
N ILE A 39 13.85 4.25 4.44
CA ILE A 39 12.99 5.28 5.05
C ILE A 39 11.94 4.70 5.97
N GLY A 40 11.71 3.40 5.95
CA GLY A 40 10.75 2.76 6.84
C GLY A 40 10.51 1.29 6.57
N ILE A 41 9.50 0.76 7.25
CA ILE A 41 9.10 -0.66 7.20
C ILE A 41 7.58 -0.76 7.18
N ILE A 42 7.07 -1.73 6.43
CA ILE A 42 5.66 -2.13 6.48
C ILE A 42 5.59 -3.48 7.18
N LYS A 43 4.81 -3.57 8.25
CA LYS A 43 4.63 -4.81 9.03
C LYS A 43 3.17 -5.22 9.08
N GLN A 44 2.90 -6.49 8.80
CA GLN A 44 1.60 -7.07 9.07
C GLN A 44 1.50 -7.44 10.56
N ARG A 45 0.48 -6.92 11.23
CA ARG A 45 0.18 -7.26 12.63
C ARG A 45 -0.89 -8.36 12.66
N MET A 46 -0.53 -9.50 13.19
CA MET A 46 -1.45 -10.62 13.41
C MET A 46 -1.42 -11.03 14.88
N SER A 47 -2.60 -11.14 15.51
CA SER A 47 -2.67 -11.71 16.86
C SER A 47 -2.48 -13.23 16.82
N GLY A 48 -2.00 -13.82 17.92
CA GLY A 48 -1.64 -15.25 17.96
C GLY A 48 -2.77 -16.20 17.59
N TRP A 49 -4.03 -15.88 17.97
CA TRP A 49 -5.19 -16.71 17.67
C TRP A 49 -5.64 -16.61 16.20
N HIS A 50 -5.39 -15.48 15.52
CA HIS A 50 -5.60 -15.36 14.08
C HIS A 50 -4.74 -16.34 13.28
N LYS A 51 -3.51 -16.63 13.76
CA LYS A 51 -2.63 -17.64 13.14
C LYS A 51 -3.23 -19.04 13.15
N ALA A 52 -3.91 -19.41 14.21
CA ALA A 52 -4.60 -20.70 14.29
C ALA A 52 -5.82 -20.76 13.36
N LEU A 53 -6.55 -19.64 13.20
CA LEU A 53 -7.72 -19.56 12.32
C LEU A 53 -7.36 -19.60 10.84
N THR A 54 -6.14 -19.20 10.43
CA THR A 54 -5.70 -19.28 9.01
C THR A 54 -5.69 -20.71 8.46
N LEU A 55 -5.70 -21.71 9.32
CA LEU A 55 -5.78 -23.13 8.94
C LEU A 55 -7.23 -23.58 8.65
N LEU A 56 -8.22 -22.83 9.14
CA LEU A 56 -9.63 -23.24 9.11
C LEU A 56 -10.51 -22.30 8.26
N ILE A 57 -10.10 -21.06 8.06
CA ILE A 57 -10.89 -20.02 7.40
C ILE A 57 -10.12 -19.47 6.19
N ASN A 58 -10.84 -19.17 5.10
CA ASN A 58 -10.26 -18.53 3.91
C ASN A 58 -9.64 -17.18 4.30
N LYS A 59 -8.36 -16.98 3.99
CA LYS A 59 -7.61 -15.74 4.27
C LYS A 59 -8.31 -14.50 3.72
N ALA A 60 -8.99 -14.61 2.58
CA ALA A 60 -9.72 -13.51 1.98
C ALA A 60 -10.83 -12.93 2.89
N MET A 61 -11.33 -13.71 3.85
CA MET A 61 -12.36 -13.32 4.80
C MET A 61 -11.80 -12.77 6.11
N MET A 62 -10.50 -12.97 6.36
CA MET A 62 -9.86 -12.60 7.63
C MET A 62 -9.53 -11.11 7.71
N PRO A 63 -9.60 -10.53 8.91
CA PRO A 63 -9.12 -9.19 9.13
C PRO A 63 -7.59 -9.13 8.99
N PHE A 64 -7.08 -7.99 8.52
CA PHE A 64 -5.66 -7.70 8.53
C PHE A 64 -5.38 -6.28 8.99
N LYS A 65 -4.17 -6.05 9.49
CA LYS A 65 -3.64 -4.74 9.84
C LYS A 65 -2.20 -4.64 9.37
N LEU A 66 -1.91 -3.62 8.55
CA LEU A 66 -0.58 -3.27 8.08
C LEU A 66 -0.20 -1.94 8.72
N GLU A 67 0.93 -1.90 9.40
CA GLU A 67 1.50 -0.68 9.97
C GLU A 67 2.69 -0.24 9.11
N ILE A 68 2.68 1.03 8.72
CA ILE A 68 3.77 1.72 8.02
C ILE A 68 4.48 2.56 9.06
N THR A 69 5.75 2.27 9.33
CA THR A 69 6.59 3.03 10.25
C THR A 69 7.77 3.65 9.50
N ASP A 70 8.26 4.77 9.99
CA ASP A 70 9.50 5.38 9.50
C ASP A 70 10.76 4.66 10.02
N ALA A 71 11.94 5.21 9.71
CA ALA A 71 13.22 4.67 10.14
C ALA A 71 13.43 4.72 11.68
N ASN A 72 12.65 5.53 12.39
CA ASN A 72 12.65 5.64 13.85
C ASN A 72 11.56 4.81 14.52
N ASP A 73 10.94 3.87 13.80
CA ASP A 73 9.82 3.04 14.26
C ASP A 73 8.54 3.85 14.62
N GLN A 74 8.43 5.12 14.16
CA GLN A 74 7.24 5.93 14.41
C GLN A 74 6.17 5.60 13.39
N LEU A 75 4.94 5.38 13.86
CA LEU A 75 3.79 5.08 12.99
C LEU A 75 3.52 6.26 12.05
N GLN A 76 3.40 5.97 10.77
CA GLN A 76 3.14 6.94 9.70
C GLN A 76 1.74 6.77 9.10
N ALA A 77 1.27 5.53 8.96
CA ALA A 77 -0.09 5.20 8.55
C ALA A 77 -0.43 3.74 8.91
N THR A 78 -1.71 3.44 8.91
CA THR A 78 -2.21 2.07 9.04
C THR A 78 -3.16 1.75 7.90
N ILE A 79 -3.07 0.54 7.34
CA ILE A 79 -4.07 -0.01 6.44
C ILE A 79 -4.70 -1.22 7.12
N SER A 80 -6.01 -1.23 7.22
CA SER A 80 -6.72 -2.30 7.90
C SER A 80 -7.99 -2.72 7.16
N ARG A 81 -8.35 -3.98 7.35
CA ARG A 81 -9.60 -4.58 6.92
C ARG A 81 -10.19 -5.35 8.08
N GLY A 82 -11.47 -5.17 8.35
CA GLY A 82 -12.23 -5.98 9.30
C GLY A 82 -12.59 -7.36 8.73
N TRP A 83 -13.37 -8.14 9.47
CA TRP A 83 -13.98 -9.36 8.96
C TRP A 83 -14.89 -9.03 7.77
N THR A 84 -14.82 -9.82 6.72
CA THR A 84 -15.63 -9.60 5.53
C THR A 84 -16.16 -10.91 4.98
N PHE A 85 -17.47 -10.92 4.70
CA PHE A 85 -18.15 -12.07 4.08
C PHE A 85 -18.51 -11.83 2.62
N TRP A 86 -18.58 -10.58 2.18
CA TRP A 86 -19.04 -10.25 0.82
C TRP A 86 -18.29 -9.10 0.15
N MET A 87 -18.12 -7.97 0.83
CA MET A 87 -17.35 -6.82 0.31
C MET A 87 -16.43 -6.29 1.40
N SER A 88 -15.14 -6.25 1.13
CA SER A 88 -14.16 -5.74 2.08
C SER A 88 -13.98 -4.24 1.91
N LYS A 89 -14.29 -3.48 2.95
CA LYS A 89 -13.85 -2.11 3.09
C LYS A 89 -12.45 -2.13 3.72
N ILE A 90 -11.48 -1.65 2.98
CA ILE A 90 -10.12 -1.43 3.49
C ILE A 90 -10.01 0.04 3.85
N THR A 91 -9.53 0.33 5.04
CA THR A 91 -9.42 1.68 5.58
C THR A 91 -7.94 2.06 5.73
N VAL A 92 -7.60 3.28 5.31
CA VAL A 92 -6.31 3.92 5.60
C VAL A 92 -6.52 4.94 6.70
N THR A 93 -5.72 4.85 7.77
CA THR A 93 -5.72 5.82 8.87
C THR A 93 -4.37 6.51 8.98
N ASP A 94 -4.38 7.77 9.41
CA ASP A 94 -3.17 8.51 9.79
C ASP A 94 -2.63 8.06 11.17
N PRO A 95 -1.50 8.60 11.64
CA PRO A 95 -0.96 8.25 12.96
C PRO A 95 -1.87 8.59 14.14
N SER A 96 -2.80 9.53 13.99
CA SER A 96 -3.78 9.88 15.01
C SER A 96 -4.96 8.91 15.09
N GLY A 97 -5.08 8.01 14.10
CA GLY A 97 -6.21 7.10 13.96
C GLY A 97 -7.36 7.67 13.14
N THR A 98 -7.19 8.87 12.54
CA THR A 98 -8.20 9.47 11.66
C THR A 98 -8.24 8.72 10.33
N GLU A 99 -9.43 8.35 9.86
CA GLU A 99 -9.62 7.74 8.54
C GLU A 99 -9.34 8.78 7.44
N ILE A 100 -8.41 8.49 6.53
CA ILE A 100 -7.99 9.37 5.43
C ILE A 100 -8.26 8.76 4.05
N GLY A 101 -8.61 7.49 4.00
CA GLY A 101 -8.94 6.81 2.75
C GLY A 101 -9.74 5.54 2.96
N HIS A 102 -10.72 5.31 2.08
CA HIS A 102 -11.42 4.04 1.95
C HIS A 102 -11.07 3.40 0.62
N ILE A 103 -10.59 2.17 0.65
CA ILE A 103 -10.21 1.43 -0.55
C ILE A 103 -11.31 0.42 -0.86
N THR A 104 -11.83 0.46 -2.07
CA THR A 104 -12.76 -0.53 -2.61
C THR A 104 -12.10 -1.24 -3.78
N GLN A 105 -12.00 -2.55 -3.71
CA GLN A 105 -11.50 -3.37 -4.82
C GLN A 105 -12.64 -3.73 -5.75
N LYS A 106 -12.49 -3.38 -7.04
CA LYS A 106 -13.36 -3.84 -8.12
C LYS A 106 -12.64 -4.92 -8.93
N PHE A 107 -13.18 -6.12 -8.93
CA PHE A 107 -12.67 -7.19 -9.79
C PHE A 107 -13.18 -7.00 -11.23
N LYS A 108 -12.27 -6.64 -12.13
CA LYS A 108 -12.44 -6.89 -13.56
C LYS A 108 -11.57 -8.09 -13.91
N PHE A 109 -12.07 -8.99 -14.74
CA PHE A 109 -11.52 -10.33 -15.02
C PHE A 109 -10.00 -10.41 -15.23
N PHE A 110 -9.34 -9.33 -15.69
CA PHE A 110 -7.89 -9.32 -15.95
C PHE A 110 -7.15 -8.11 -15.36
N LYS A 111 -7.87 -7.10 -14.85
CA LYS A 111 -7.27 -5.87 -14.34
C LYS A 111 -7.91 -5.49 -13.01
N PRO A 112 -7.33 -5.88 -11.87
CA PRO A 112 -7.80 -5.41 -10.58
C PRO A 112 -7.77 -3.87 -10.57
N THR A 113 -8.81 -3.29 -10.01
CA THR A 113 -8.92 -1.84 -9.84
C THR A 113 -9.23 -1.56 -8.38
N PHE A 114 -8.40 -0.72 -7.77
CA PHE A 114 -8.58 -0.23 -6.42
C PHE A 114 -9.03 1.23 -6.51
N LEU A 115 -10.23 1.52 -6.02
CA LEU A 115 -10.72 2.88 -5.86
C LEU A 115 -10.37 3.36 -4.47
N ILE A 116 -9.77 4.54 -4.37
CA ILE A 116 -9.46 5.21 -3.11
C ILE A 116 -10.44 6.37 -2.99
N ASN A 117 -11.27 6.35 -1.95
CA ASN A 117 -12.32 7.35 -1.74
C ASN A 117 -12.05 8.12 -0.44
N ASN A 118 -12.45 9.37 -0.42
CA ASN A 118 -12.47 10.20 0.77
C ASN A 118 -13.48 9.61 1.78
N PRO A 119 -13.09 9.34 3.04
CA PRO A 119 -13.99 8.74 4.01
C PRO A 119 -15.14 9.64 4.43
N ALA A 120 -14.96 10.97 4.41
CA ALA A 120 -15.98 11.94 4.84
C ALA A 120 -17.02 12.22 3.74
N THR A 121 -16.57 12.35 2.46
CA THR A 121 -17.47 12.71 1.34
C THR A 121 -17.87 11.51 0.50
N GLY A 122 -17.14 10.40 0.57
CA GLY A 122 -17.31 9.24 -0.31
C GLY A 122 -16.79 9.44 -1.73
N GLU A 123 -16.29 10.65 -2.06
CA GLU A 123 -15.78 10.98 -3.39
C GLU A 123 -14.52 10.19 -3.72
N ASN A 124 -14.40 9.76 -4.97
CA ASN A 124 -13.19 9.13 -5.46
C ASN A 124 -12.04 10.14 -5.52
N ILE A 125 -10.91 9.84 -4.88
CA ILE A 125 -9.70 10.66 -4.90
C ILE A 125 -8.63 10.11 -5.85
N ALA A 126 -8.61 8.78 -6.04
CA ALA A 126 -7.70 8.11 -6.97
C ALA A 126 -8.17 6.70 -7.30
N GLN A 127 -7.61 6.17 -8.39
CA GLN A 127 -7.72 4.76 -8.73
C GLN A 127 -6.36 4.17 -9.08
N ILE A 128 -6.11 2.94 -8.64
CA ILE A 128 -4.96 2.14 -9.02
C ILE A 128 -5.47 0.99 -9.85
N THR A 129 -5.04 0.89 -11.12
CA THR A 129 -5.48 -0.16 -12.03
C THR A 129 -4.32 -0.67 -12.88
N GLY A 130 -4.26 -1.96 -13.12
CA GLY A 130 -3.16 -2.51 -13.91
C GLY A 130 -3.18 -4.03 -14.03
N ASP A 131 -2.09 -4.55 -14.59
CA ASP A 131 -1.86 -5.99 -14.75
C ASP A 131 -1.02 -6.50 -13.57
N TRP A 132 -1.66 -7.28 -12.70
CA TRP A 132 -0.99 -7.88 -11.55
C TRP A 132 0.06 -8.94 -11.93
N LYS A 133 -0.07 -9.58 -13.10
CA LYS A 133 0.92 -10.56 -13.58
C LYS A 133 2.18 -9.89 -14.06
N ALA A 134 2.03 -8.76 -14.75
CA ALA A 134 3.15 -7.94 -15.21
C ALA A 134 3.65 -6.96 -14.15
N TRP A 135 2.96 -6.85 -12.99
CA TRP A 135 3.28 -5.85 -11.96
C TRP A 135 3.44 -4.45 -12.54
N ASN A 136 2.44 -4.02 -13.30
CA ASN A 136 2.39 -2.71 -13.91
C ASN A 136 1.01 -2.09 -13.65
N PHE A 137 0.97 -1.12 -12.75
CA PHE A 137 -0.25 -0.42 -12.37
C PHE A 137 -0.09 1.08 -12.60
N ASP A 138 -1.12 1.70 -13.15
CA ASP A 138 -1.24 3.15 -13.24
C ASP A 138 -2.02 3.66 -12.04
N ILE A 139 -1.56 4.78 -11.48
CA ILE A 139 -2.27 5.56 -10.46
C ILE A 139 -2.87 6.76 -11.19
N LYS A 140 -4.19 6.93 -11.14
CA LYS A 140 -4.92 7.97 -11.86
C LYS A 140 -5.84 8.75 -10.93
N ASN A 141 -6.01 10.03 -11.21
CA ASN A 141 -7.04 10.85 -10.56
C ASN A 141 -8.44 10.52 -11.13
N PRO A 142 -9.52 11.07 -10.55
CA PRO A 142 -10.89 10.85 -11.04
C PRO A 142 -11.12 11.32 -12.49
N ALA A 143 -10.34 12.32 -12.96
CA ALA A 143 -10.37 12.80 -14.35
C ALA A 143 -9.61 11.89 -15.33
N GLY A 144 -8.99 10.79 -14.83
CA GLY A 144 -8.22 9.86 -15.65
C GLY A 144 -6.77 10.29 -15.94
N LYS A 145 -6.32 11.43 -15.41
CA LYS A 145 -4.93 11.89 -15.54
C LYS A 145 -4.03 10.98 -14.68
N GLU A 146 -2.92 10.52 -15.26
CA GLU A 146 -1.90 9.76 -14.57
C GLU A 146 -1.24 10.62 -13.48
N MET A 147 -1.11 10.06 -12.29
CA MET A 147 -0.47 10.67 -11.12
C MET A 147 0.74 9.87 -10.64
N GLY A 148 0.96 8.68 -11.18
CA GLY A 148 2.06 7.83 -10.80
C GLY A 148 1.89 6.41 -11.31
N LYS A 149 2.88 5.58 -10.96
CA LYS A 149 2.95 4.17 -11.38
C LYS A 149 3.48 3.25 -10.28
N ILE A 150 3.09 1.99 -10.38
CA ILE A 150 3.69 0.90 -9.61
C ILE A 150 4.30 -0.08 -10.63
N SER A 151 5.58 -0.37 -10.52
CA SER A 151 6.27 -1.20 -11.51
C SER A 151 7.38 -2.05 -10.88
N LYS A 152 7.61 -3.23 -11.44
CA LYS A 152 8.84 -4.02 -11.20
C LYS A 152 9.99 -3.61 -12.12
N LYS A 153 9.77 -2.66 -13.02
CA LYS A 153 10.79 -2.14 -13.95
C LYS A 153 11.23 -0.76 -13.49
N TRP A 154 12.47 -0.62 -13.13
CA TRP A 154 13.11 0.65 -12.78
C TRP A 154 14.45 0.81 -13.48
N ALA A 155 14.91 2.04 -13.61
CA ALA A 155 16.19 2.41 -14.21
C ALA A 155 17.10 3.06 -13.16
N GLY A 156 18.39 3.24 -13.51
CA GLY A 156 19.35 3.95 -12.68
C GLY A 156 20.03 3.11 -11.60
N ALA A 157 20.64 3.77 -10.62
CA ALA A 157 21.47 3.16 -9.57
C ALA A 157 20.70 2.10 -8.75
N MET A 158 19.39 2.23 -8.62
CA MET A 158 18.57 1.27 -7.88
C MET A 158 18.47 -0.09 -8.57
N LYS A 159 18.72 -0.17 -9.89
CA LYS A 159 18.74 -1.44 -10.63
C LYS A 159 19.85 -2.39 -10.15
N GLU A 160 20.96 -1.85 -9.68
CA GLU A 160 22.08 -2.65 -9.16
C GLU A 160 21.82 -3.11 -7.71
N ILE A 161 21.15 -2.27 -6.91
CA ILE A 161 20.85 -2.56 -5.51
C ILE A 161 19.65 -3.52 -5.38
N PHE A 162 18.68 -3.43 -6.31
CA PHE A 162 17.43 -4.18 -6.28
C PHE A 162 17.36 -5.20 -7.42
N THR A 163 18.06 -6.32 -7.29
CA THR A 163 18.17 -7.36 -8.33
C THR A 163 17.18 -8.51 -8.20
N SER A 164 16.40 -8.58 -7.11
CA SER A 164 15.49 -9.71 -6.88
C SER A 164 14.07 -9.49 -7.41
N ALA A 165 13.38 -10.60 -7.73
CA ALA A 165 12.05 -10.60 -8.38
C ALA A 165 10.89 -10.07 -7.51
N ASP A 166 11.09 -9.97 -6.19
CA ASP A 166 10.03 -9.63 -5.22
C ASP A 166 10.04 -8.15 -4.81
N LYS A 167 10.64 -7.30 -5.66
CA LYS A 167 10.76 -5.86 -5.44
C LYS A 167 9.94 -5.09 -6.44
N TYR A 168 9.40 -3.96 -6.02
CA TYR A 168 8.68 -3.05 -6.90
C TYR A 168 8.89 -1.60 -6.48
N ASN A 169 8.65 -0.69 -7.42
CA ASN A 169 8.73 0.74 -7.23
C ASN A 169 7.34 1.37 -7.31
N VAL A 170 7.10 2.35 -6.47
CA VAL A 170 5.97 3.27 -6.54
C VAL A 170 6.52 4.66 -6.83
N SER A 171 6.12 5.22 -7.97
CA SER A 171 6.50 6.56 -8.41
C SER A 171 5.25 7.45 -8.41
N ILE A 172 5.35 8.65 -7.87
CA ILE A 172 4.28 9.65 -7.82
C ILE A 172 4.75 10.89 -8.60
N ASP A 173 3.84 11.55 -9.31
CA ASP A 173 4.12 12.82 -9.99
C ASP A 173 4.64 13.86 -8.97
N PRO A 174 5.86 14.42 -9.13
CA PRO A 174 6.42 15.40 -8.20
C PRO A 174 5.58 16.68 -8.05
N ASN A 175 4.71 16.94 -9.03
CA ASN A 175 3.78 18.08 -8.96
C ASN A 175 2.48 17.76 -8.21
N TYR A 176 2.34 16.53 -7.68
CA TYR A 176 1.17 16.20 -6.88
C TYR A 176 1.25 16.87 -5.51
N ALA A 177 0.20 17.63 -5.17
CA ALA A 177 0.18 18.42 -3.95
C ALA A 177 0.30 17.54 -2.68
N GLU A 178 1.16 17.99 -1.76
CA GLU A 178 1.33 17.39 -0.44
C GLU A 178 0.04 17.58 0.40
N ASN A 179 -0.74 16.52 0.57
CA ASN A 179 -1.96 16.50 1.35
C ASN A 179 -2.33 15.09 1.83
N THR A 180 -3.39 14.97 2.63
CA THR A 180 -3.85 13.68 3.16
C THR A 180 -4.23 12.68 2.07
N ASN A 181 -4.63 13.14 0.89
CA ASN A 181 -4.92 12.28 -0.24
C ASN A 181 -3.65 11.60 -0.75
N LYS A 182 -2.49 12.32 -0.80
CA LYS A 182 -1.19 11.72 -1.15
C LYS A 182 -0.85 10.59 -0.18
N VAL A 183 -1.05 10.79 1.12
CA VAL A 183 -0.82 9.74 2.14
C VAL A 183 -1.66 8.51 1.84
N ALA A 184 -2.97 8.68 1.59
CA ALA A 184 -3.87 7.57 1.30
C ALA A 184 -3.48 6.82 0.00
N ILE A 185 -3.10 7.57 -1.05
CA ILE A 185 -2.68 7.01 -2.34
C ILE A 185 -1.38 6.23 -2.21
N VAL A 186 -0.35 6.83 -1.61
CA VAL A 186 0.96 6.20 -1.45
C VAL A 186 0.86 5.00 -0.52
N ALA A 187 0.18 5.13 0.63
CA ALA A 187 -0.02 4.02 1.55
C ALA A 187 -0.69 2.83 0.86
N THR A 188 -1.71 3.08 0.02
CA THR A 188 -2.36 2.02 -0.77
C THR A 188 -1.39 1.41 -1.78
N ALA A 189 -0.65 2.23 -2.51
CA ALA A 189 0.25 1.78 -3.55
C ALA A 189 1.39 0.90 -3.01
N ILE A 190 2.04 1.32 -1.91
CA ILE A 190 3.15 0.56 -1.32
C ILE A 190 2.70 -0.71 -0.60
N THR A 191 1.41 -0.88 -0.33
CA THR A 191 0.87 -2.07 0.31
C THR A 191 0.05 -2.94 -0.64
N ILE A 192 -0.03 -2.58 -1.92
CA ILE A 192 -0.92 -3.26 -2.89
C ILE A 192 -0.61 -4.75 -3.05
N ASP A 193 0.66 -5.15 -2.94
CA ASP A 193 1.08 -6.55 -3.00
C ASP A 193 0.48 -7.36 -1.85
N MET A 194 0.56 -6.82 -0.63
CA MET A 194 -0.02 -7.47 0.54
C MET A 194 -1.53 -7.55 0.43
N VAL A 195 -2.19 -6.46 0.00
CA VAL A 195 -3.64 -6.42 -0.20
C VAL A 195 -4.08 -7.44 -1.25
N LEU A 196 -3.35 -7.58 -2.36
CA LEU A 196 -3.64 -8.56 -3.40
C LEU A 196 -3.42 -10.01 -2.94
N LYS A 197 -2.38 -10.27 -2.14
CA LYS A 197 -2.11 -11.61 -1.57
C LYS A 197 -3.17 -12.03 -0.56
N GLU A 198 -3.66 -11.10 0.24
CA GLU A 198 -4.71 -11.37 1.24
C GLU A 198 -6.11 -11.49 0.62
N SER A 199 -6.30 -11.07 -0.63
CA SER A 199 -7.58 -11.16 -1.33
C SER A 199 -7.73 -12.42 -2.21
N LYS A 200 -6.74 -13.31 -2.19
CA LYS A 200 -6.74 -14.62 -2.84
C LYS A 200 -6.97 -15.73 -1.82
#